data_1256d6b74586b7cc04de2d9dc62a2750
#
_entry.id   1256d6b74586b7cc04de2d9dc62a2750
#
_cell.length_a   1.000
_cell.length_b   1.000
_cell.length_c   1.000
_cell.angle_alpha   90.00
_cell.angle_beta   90.00
_cell.angle_gamma   90.00
#
_symmetry.space_group_name_H-M   'P 1'
#
loop_
_entity.id
_entity.type
_entity.pdbx_description
1 polymer ?
#
loop_
_entity_poly.entity_id
_entity_poly.type
_entity_poly.pdbx_seq_one_letter_code
_entity_poly.pdbx_strand_id
1 'polypeptide(L)'
;KVTNAKIDGTGTVELVSIGSNSKKSTIVVPNTIKISNKTFRVSSIGSKVFRKNTYVKKILLGKYITNIGQESFYGCNQLKTIEIKSTNLKSVGKNAIAKMYKKAYIKVPSSKLKTYKNLFKKSTGWQNGYIIKR
;
A
#
# COMPACT_ATOMS: atom_id res chain seq x y z
N LYS A 1 -12.22 -7.19 -2.64
CA LYS A 1 -12.50 -7.82 -3.94
C LYS A 1 -11.58 -9.02 -4.14
N VAL A 2 -12.16 -10.17 -4.43
CA VAL A 2 -11.39 -11.38 -4.77
C VAL A 2 -10.82 -11.20 -6.17
N THR A 3 -9.49 -11.27 -6.31
CA THR A 3 -8.79 -11.09 -7.59
C THR A 3 -8.38 -12.43 -8.22
N ASN A 4 -8.17 -13.43 -7.38
CA ASN A 4 -7.81 -14.77 -7.82
C ASN A 4 -8.28 -15.76 -6.74
N ALA A 5 -9.27 -16.57 -7.04
CA ALA A 5 -9.80 -17.57 -6.11
C ALA A 5 -9.21 -18.94 -6.43
N LYS A 6 -8.38 -19.47 -5.52
CA LYS A 6 -7.82 -20.81 -5.61
C LYS A 6 -8.17 -21.60 -4.36
N ILE A 7 -8.46 -22.89 -4.54
CA ILE A 7 -8.89 -23.78 -3.45
C ILE A 7 -7.73 -24.10 -2.50
N ASP A 8 -6.50 -24.03 -2.97
CA ASP A 8 -5.28 -24.39 -2.22
C ASP A 8 -4.74 -23.30 -1.27
N GLY A 9 -5.53 -22.25 -1.03
CA GLY A 9 -5.11 -21.14 -0.16
C GLY A 9 -4.14 -20.16 -0.79
N THR A 10 -3.85 -20.27 -2.10
CA THR A 10 -3.01 -19.32 -2.84
C THR A 10 -3.82 -18.22 -3.52
N GLY A 11 -5.14 -18.21 -3.33
CA GLY A 11 -6.02 -17.18 -3.85
C GLY A 11 -5.67 -15.81 -3.30
N THR A 12 -5.95 -14.76 -4.07
CA THR A 12 -5.62 -13.38 -3.74
C THR A 12 -6.83 -12.47 -3.72
N VAL A 13 -6.74 -11.41 -2.93
CA VAL A 13 -7.75 -10.35 -2.88
C VAL A 13 -7.09 -8.99 -3.01
N GLU A 14 -7.87 -8.05 -3.53
CA GLU A 14 -7.53 -6.64 -3.57
C GLU A 14 -8.26 -5.89 -2.45
N LEU A 15 -7.58 -5.04 -1.73
CA LEU A 15 -8.20 -4.10 -0.81
C LEU A 15 -8.89 -3.01 -1.63
N VAL A 16 -10.21 -2.88 -1.51
CA VAL A 16 -10.98 -1.88 -2.27
C VAL A 16 -11.55 -0.76 -1.40
N SER A 17 -11.61 -0.99 -0.07
CA SER A 17 -12.13 -0.01 0.89
C SER A 17 -11.59 -0.30 2.28
N ILE A 18 -11.47 0.73 3.11
CA ILE A 18 -11.05 0.63 4.50
C ILE A 18 -12.23 0.72 5.48
N GLY A 19 -13.42 1.03 4.98
CA GLY A 19 -14.65 1.04 5.78
C GLY A 19 -14.54 1.82 7.08
N SER A 20 -14.87 1.18 8.21
CA SER A 20 -14.84 1.78 9.54
C SER A 20 -13.44 2.21 10.03
N ASN A 21 -12.38 1.79 9.36
CA ASN A 21 -11.01 2.17 9.71
C ASN A 21 -10.59 3.54 9.17
N SER A 22 -11.49 4.25 8.47
CA SER A 22 -11.18 5.51 7.79
C SER A 22 -10.66 6.63 8.70
N LYS A 23 -10.99 6.60 9.99
CA LYS A 23 -10.54 7.60 10.98
C LYS A 23 -9.37 7.15 11.84
N LYS A 24 -8.80 5.98 11.60
CA LYS A 24 -7.65 5.48 12.36
C LYS A 24 -6.35 6.16 11.92
N SER A 25 -5.49 6.45 12.90
CA SER A 25 -4.16 7.03 12.62
C SER A 25 -3.15 6.00 12.09
N THR A 26 -3.30 4.73 12.48
CA THR A 26 -2.49 3.63 11.98
C THR A 26 -3.40 2.57 11.37
N ILE A 27 -3.11 2.19 10.13
CA ILE A 27 -3.86 1.16 9.43
C ILE A 27 -2.90 0.05 9.04
N VAL A 28 -3.24 -1.18 9.40
CA VAL A 28 -2.49 -2.38 9.03
C VAL A 28 -3.29 -3.11 7.95
N VAL A 29 -2.68 -3.24 6.78
CA VAL A 29 -3.21 -4.12 5.73
C VAL A 29 -2.63 -5.52 6.02
N PRO A 30 -3.49 -6.49 6.39
CA PRO A 30 -3.01 -7.80 6.81
C PRO A 30 -2.41 -8.62 5.67
N ASN A 31 -1.63 -9.62 6.01
CA ASN A 31 -1.10 -10.56 5.01
C ASN A 31 -2.22 -11.37 4.34
N THR A 32 -3.19 -11.80 5.13
CA THR A 32 -4.28 -12.66 4.68
C THR A 32 -5.60 -12.25 5.31
N ILE A 33 -6.70 -12.60 4.64
CA ILE A 33 -8.05 -12.51 5.19
C ILE A 33 -8.79 -13.82 4.93
N LYS A 34 -9.82 -14.08 5.74
CA LYS A 34 -10.74 -15.21 5.54
C LYS A 34 -12.05 -14.74 4.96
N ILE A 35 -12.50 -15.43 3.92
CA ILE A 35 -13.82 -15.23 3.30
C ILE A 35 -14.45 -16.60 3.17
N SER A 36 -15.61 -16.83 3.79
CA SER A 36 -16.32 -18.11 3.76
C SER A 36 -15.40 -19.30 4.09
N ASN A 37 -14.68 -19.21 5.21
CA ASN A 37 -13.71 -20.22 5.70
C ASN A 37 -12.51 -20.50 4.79
N LYS A 38 -12.33 -19.71 3.71
CA LYS A 38 -11.15 -19.78 2.84
C LYS A 38 -10.21 -18.64 3.14
N THR A 39 -8.91 -18.92 3.13
CA THR A 39 -7.86 -17.92 3.36
C THR A 39 -7.36 -17.36 2.03
N PHE A 40 -7.31 -16.04 1.94
CA PHE A 40 -6.78 -15.34 0.76
C PHE A 40 -5.64 -14.41 1.15
N ARG A 41 -4.64 -14.30 0.29
CA ARG A 41 -3.55 -13.35 0.45
C ARG A 41 -4.01 -11.97 -0.02
N VAL A 42 -3.74 -10.93 0.76
CA VAL A 42 -3.98 -9.56 0.33
C VAL A 42 -2.80 -9.15 -0.54
N SER A 43 -3.01 -9.08 -1.85
CA SER A 43 -1.95 -8.91 -2.85
C SER A 43 -1.91 -7.53 -3.48
N SER A 44 -2.97 -6.73 -3.35
CA SER A 44 -2.98 -5.40 -3.94
C SER A 44 -3.81 -4.40 -3.14
N ILE A 45 -3.39 -3.15 -3.24
CA ILE A 45 -4.16 -2.00 -2.80
C ILE A 45 -4.86 -1.44 -4.04
N GLY A 46 -6.16 -1.37 -4.00
CA GLY A 46 -6.97 -0.88 -5.11
C GLY A 46 -6.78 0.62 -5.37
N SER A 47 -7.26 1.04 -6.52
CA SER A 47 -7.27 2.45 -6.91
C SER A 47 -8.06 3.28 -5.89
N LYS A 48 -7.49 4.40 -5.46
CA LYS A 48 -8.13 5.43 -4.60
C LYS A 48 -8.58 4.96 -3.21
N VAL A 49 -8.12 3.83 -2.70
CA VAL A 49 -8.59 3.25 -1.43
C VAL A 49 -8.43 4.22 -0.25
N PHE A 50 -7.30 4.92 -0.15
CA PHE A 50 -7.02 5.87 0.92
C PHE A 50 -7.09 7.33 0.45
N ARG A 51 -7.54 7.58 -0.76
CA ARG A 51 -7.51 8.91 -1.38
C ARG A 51 -8.14 9.96 -0.46
N LYS A 52 -7.38 11.05 -0.22
CA LYS A 52 -7.79 12.18 0.63
C LYS A 52 -8.14 11.81 2.09
N ASN A 53 -7.63 10.69 2.59
CA ASN A 53 -7.76 10.37 4.01
C ASN A 53 -6.79 11.24 4.82
N THR A 54 -7.33 12.14 5.63
CA THR A 54 -6.55 13.10 6.42
C THR A 54 -6.28 12.64 7.86
N TYR A 55 -6.75 11.46 8.24
CA TYR A 55 -6.56 10.89 9.59
C TYR A 55 -5.35 9.99 9.66
N VAL A 56 -5.08 9.21 8.63
CA VAL A 56 -4.02 8.21 8.65
C VAL A 56 -2.64 8.86 8.66
N LYS A 57 -1.79 8.38 9.57
CA LYS A 57 -0.40 8.84 9.75
C LYS A 57 0.60 7.74 9.41
N LYS A 58 0.22 6.48 9.56
CA LYS A 58 1.05 5.32 9.26
C LYS A 58 0.22 4.21 8.63
N ILE A 59 0.77 3.61 7.59
CA ILE A 59 0.19 2.43 6.93
C ILE A 59 1.24 1.34 6.86
N LEU A 60 0.86 0.12 7.27
CA LEU A 60 1.68 -1.07 7.12
C LEU A 60 1.08 -1.95 6.04
N LEU A 61 1.87 -2.26 5.03
CA LEU A 61 1.48 -3.16 3.94
C LEU A 61 2.08 -4.54 4.16
N GLY A 62 1.24 -5.57 4.11
CA GLY A 62 1.62 -6.95 4.37
C GLY A 62 2.58 -7.53 3.32
N LYS A 63 3.11 -8.70 3.63
CA LYS A 63 4.19 -9.33 2.85
C LYS A 63 3.80 -9.83 1.46
N TYR A 64 2.50 -9.92 1.16
CA TYR A 64 2.04 -10.43 -0.14
C TYR A 64 1.66 -9.31 -1.13
N ILE A 65 1.82 -8.05 -0.76
CA ILE A 65 1.47 -6.93 -1.64
C ILE A 65 2.41 -6.91 -2.84
N THR A 66 1.83 -6.99 -4.04
CA THR A 66 2.55 -6.92 -5.31
C THR A 66 2.25 -5.64 -6.08
N ASN A 67 1.10 -5.01 -5.81
CA ASN A 67 0.63 -3.85 -6.57
C ASN A 67 0.01 -2.81 -5.66
N ILE A 68 0.35 -1.55 -5.88
CA ILE A 68 -0.27 -0.37 -5.26
C ILE A 68 -0.99 0.39 -6.36
N GLY A 69 -2.30 0.54 -6.22
CA GLY A 69 -3.16 1.12 -7.25
C GLY A 69 -2.99 2.62 -7.45
N GLN A 70 -3.51 3.12 -8.56
CA GLN A 70 -3.52 4.54 -8.91
C GLN A 70 -4.16 5.37 -7.80
N GLU A 71 -3.53 6.48 -7.44
CA GLU A 71 -4.03 7.43 -6.44
C GLU A 71 -4.41 6.82 -5.08
N SER A 72 -3.89 5.63 -4.76
CA SER A 72 -4.30 4.92 -3.54
C SER A 72 -4.04 5.72 -2.27
N PHE A 73 -2.96 6.50 -2.19
CA PHE A 73 -2.62 7.37 -1.06
C PHE A 73 -2.65 8.86 -1.41
N TYR A 74 -3.21 9.21 -2.56
CA TYR A 74 -3.27 10.60 -3.03
C TYR A 74 -3.96 11.50 -2.01
N GLY A 75 -3.31 12.59 -1.65
CA GLY A 75 -3.90 13.58 -0.75
C GLY A 75 -3.98 13.17 0.72
N CYS A 76 -3.33 12.08 1.12
CA CYS A 76 -3.19 11.69 2.52
C CYS A 76 -2.15 12.61 3.19
N ASN A 77 -2.53 13.86 3.44
CA ASN A 77 -1.59 14.91 3.83
C ASN A 77 -0.99 14.75 5.24
N GLN A 78 -1.51 13.82 6.05
CA GLN A 78 -0.97 13.46 7.35
C GLN A 78 -0.15 12.16 7.32
N LEU A 79 -0.13 11.46 6.20
CA LEU A 79 0.55 10.18 6.08
C LEU A 79 2.07 10.38 6.04
N LYS A 80 2.72 10.06 7.15
CA LYS A 80 4.16 10.22 7.37
C LYS A 80 4.95 8.98 7.02
N THR A 81 4.35 7.81 7.13
CA THR A 81 5.07 6.54 6.97
C THR A 81 4.23 5.53 6.22
N ILE A 82 4.80 4.96 5.18
CA ILE A 82 4.32 3.71 4.56
C ILE A 82 5.40 2.65 4.80
N GLU A 83 5.07 1.59 5.53
CA GLU A 83 5.97 0.47 5.75
C GLU A 83 5.56 -0.68 4.84
N ILE A 84 6.44 -1.04 3.92
CA ILE A 84 6.23 -2.12 2.96
C ILE A 84 7.03 -3.33 3.42
N LYS A 85 6.34 -4.39 3.83
CA LYS A 85 6.99 -5.65 4.24
C LYS A 85 7.22 -6.60 3.07
N SER A 86 6.50 -6.39 1.98
CA SER A 86 6.62 -7.23 0.78
C SER A 86 7.98 -7.12 0.13
N THR A 87 8.55 -8.25 -0.23
CA THR A 87 9.75 -8.35 -1.08
C THR A 87 9.40 -8.54 -2.56
N ASN A 88 8.12 -8.46 -2.90
CA ASN A 88 7.62 -8.78 -4.24
C ASN A 88 6.72 -7.69 -4.83
N LEU A 89 6.89 -6.45 -4.39
CA LEU A 89 6.19 -5.31 -4.98
C LEU A 89 6.66 -5.11 -6.42
N LYS A 90 5.73 -5.11 -7.37
CA LYS A 90 6.00 -5.04 -8.81
C LYS A 90 5.58 -3.74 -9.45
N SER A 91 4.51 -3.11 -8.94
CA SER A 91 4.00 -1.89 -9.56
C SER A 91 3.43 -0.91 -8.53
N VAL A 92 3.58 0.37 -8.85
CA VAL A 92 3.00 1.49 -8.12
C VAL A 92 2.31 2.37 -9.16
N GLY A 93 1.02 2.60 -8.96
CA GLY A 93 0.18 3.31 -9.92
C GLY A 93 0.46 4.82 -9.99
N LYS A 94 -0.10 5.45 -11.01
CA LYS A 94 0.01 6.90 -11.24
C LYS A 94 -0.50 7.66 -10.01
N ASN A 95 0.28 8.64 -9.55
CA ASN A 95 -0.03 9.50 -8.40
C ASN A 95 -0.39 8.75 -7.10
N ALA A 96 0.02 7.49 -6.96
CA ALA A 96 -0.29 6.68 -5.77
C ALA A 96 0.15 7.36 -4.47
N ILE A 97 1.28 8.05 -4.47
CA ILE A 97 1.87 8.72 -3.29
C ILE A 97 1.90 10.24 -3.40
N ALA A 98 1.17 10.81 -4.35
CA ALA A 98 1.14 12.26 -4.51
C ALA A 98 0.42 12.94 -3.33
N LYS A 99 0.91 14.12 -2.96
CA LYS A 99 0.32 14.98 -1.92
C LYS A 99 0.13 14.31 -0.55
N MET A 100 1.07 13.44 -0.18
CA MET A 100 1.20 12.95 1.20
C MET A 100 1.86 14.03 2.07
N TYR A 101 2.12 13.69 3.34
CA TYR A 101 2.89 14.57 4.22
C TYR A 101 4.24 14.93 3.56
N LYS A 102 4.61 16.21 3.60
CA LYS A 102 5.76 16.76 2.84
C LYS A 102 7.12 16.09 3.10
N LYS A 103 7.27 15.47 4.25
CA LYS A 103 8.48 14.71 4.64
C LYS A 103 8.15 13.23 4.87
N ALA A 104 7.21 12.69 4.10
CA ALA A 104 6.84 11.30 4.22
C ALA A 104 8.01 10.38 3.89
N TYR A 105 8.07 9.24 4.58
CA TYR A 105 9.03 8.22 4.19
C TYR A 105 8.38 6.87 3.92
N ILE A 106 9.03 6.12 3.05
CA ILE A 106 8.62 4.78 2.66
C ILE A 106 9.69 3.84 3.18
N LYS A 107 9.31 2.99 4.15
CA LYS A 107 10.20 1.97 4.69
C LYS A 107 10.03 0.69 3.89
N VAL A 108 11.16 0.14 3.43
CA VAL A 108 11.18 -1.04 2.56
C VAL A 108 12.14 -2.10 3.09
N PRO A 109 12.01 -3.38 2.68
CA PRO A 109 12.99 -4.41 3.00
C PRO A 109 14.38 -4.01 2.47
N SER A 110 15.41 -4.29 3.28
CA SER A 110 16.81 -3.93 2.93
C SER A 110 17.24 -4.48 1.58
N SER A 111 16.87 -5.72 1.28
CA SER A 111 17.19 -6.39 0.01
C SER A 111 16.51 -5.74 -1.22
N LYS A 112 15.50 -4.90 -1.01
CA LYS A 112 14.69 -4.30 -2.08
C LYS A 112 14.86 -2.79 -2.21
N LEU A 113 15.67 -2.16 -1.39
CA LEU A 113 15.83 -0.70 -1.40
C LEU A 113 16.15 -0.16 -2.79
N LYS A 114 17.14 -0.73 -3.45
CA LYS A 114 17.55 -0.30 -4.81
C LYS A 114 16.42 -0.51 -5.82
N THR A 115 15.81 -1.67 -5.81
CA THR A 115 14.71 -2.03 -6.72
C THR A 115 13.51 -1.11 -6.54
N TYR A 116 13.09 -0.89 -5.29
CA TYR A 116 11.89 -0.10 -5.00
C TYR A 116 12.10 1.40 -5.23
N LYS A 117 13.31 1.91 -5.12
CA LYS A 117 13.60 3.29 -5.54
C LYS A 117 13.20 3.56 -6.99
N ASN A 118 13.29 2.55 -7.86
CA ASN A 118 12.90 2.66 -9.26
C ASN A 118 11.38 2.59 -9.46
N LEU A 119 10.62 2.07 -8.50
CA LEU A 119 9.16 2.03 -8.57
C LEU A 119 8.53 3.34 -8.12
N PHE A 120 9.11 4.03 -7.15
CA PHE A 120 8.61 5.28 -6.60
C PHE A 120 9.28 6.46 -7.31
N LYS A 121 8.68 6.89 -8.40
CA LYS A 121 9.22 7.91 -9.31
C LYS A 121 8.21 9.04 -9.54
N LYS A 122 8.55 10.02 -10.34
CA LYS A 122 7.71 11.19 -10.60
C LYS A 122 6.27 10.82 -11.02
N SER A 123 6.11 9.82 -11.89
CA SER A 123 4.78 9.39 -12.33
C SER A 123 3.91 8.81 -11.21
N THR A 124 4.50 8.29 -10.14
CA THR A 124 3.77 7.79 -8.97
C THR A 124 3.46 8.88 -7.94
N GLY A 125 3.89 10.12 -8.21
CA GLY A 125 3.68 11.26 -7.31
C GLY A 125 4.83 11.54 -6.36
N TRP A 126 6.03 11.03 -6.64
CA TRP A 126 7.22 11.34 -5.84
C TRP A 126 7.45 12.84 -5.76
N GLN A 127 7.68 13.36 -4.57
CA GLN A 127 7.91 14.78 -4.31
C GLN A 127 9.22 14.99 -3.56
N ASN A 128 9.80 16.18 -3.75
CA ASN A 128 10.97 16.59 -2.96
C ASN A 128 10.62 16.57 -1.47
N GLY A 129 11.48 15.97 -0.68
CA GLY A 129 11.26 15.80 0.75
C GLY A 129 10.82 14.38 1.14
N TYR A 130 10.30 13.58 0.21
CA TYR A 130 10.04 12.17 0.46
C TYR A 130 11.37 11.40 0.58
N ILE A 131 11.37 10.40 1.42
CA ILE A 131 12.54 9.54 1.66
C ILE A 131 12.10 8.09 1.52
N ILE A 132 12.88 7.30 0.80
CA ILE A 132 12.76 5.84 0.80
C ILE A 132 13.98 5.25 1.50
N LYS A 133 13.75 4.38 2.48
CA LYS A 133 14.81 3.78 3.29
C LYS A 133 14.40 2.40 3.82
N ARG A 134 15.40 1.64 4.25
CA ARG A 134 15.23 0.37 4.94
C ARG A 134 14.91 0.53 6.42
#